data_268e60069c594ac7ac10d3fb65ac3f7b
#
_entry.id   268e60069c594ac7ac10d3fb65ac3f7b
#
_cell.length_a   1.000
_cell.length_b   1.000
_cell.length_c   1.000
_cell.angle_alpha   90.00
_cell.angle_beta   90.00
_cell.angle_gamma   90.00
#
_symmetry.space_group_name_H-M   'P 1'
#
loop_
_entity.id
_entity.type
_entity.pdbx_description
1 polymer ?
#
loop_
_entity_poly.entity_id
_entity_poly.type
_entity_poly.pdbx_seq_one_letter_code
_entity_poly.pdbx_strand_id
1 'polypeptide(L)'
;MFSAIIVLFTGSSCLKDEVIPDSFVDTRLQEYFDRFAEEAAKRQFIVDFEVLKVSGYVRLITSQNVIGQCAHDPGTPTTVIIDKSYWDNATDLEREFLVFHELGHCILNRDHLDEADLFGNCISIMTSGTAQCIINYTPATREGLIDELFMF
;
A
#
# COMPACT_ATOMS: atom_id res chain seq x y z
N MET A 1 -24.70 -13.68 65.57
CA MET A 1 -25.00 -14.01 64.16
C MET A 1 -24.61 -12.80 63.32
N PHE A 2 -23.44 -12.83 62.69
CA PHE A 2 -22.99 -11.75 61.80
C PHE A 2 -23.27 -12.21 60.36
N SER A 3 -24.13 -11.44 59.64
CA SER A 3 -24.48 -11.69 58.27
C SER A 3 -23.50 -10.93 57.39
N ALA A 4 -22.66 -11.67 56.63
CA ALA A 4 -21.73 -11.07 55.70
C ALA A 4 -22.44 -10.79 54.34
N ILE A 5 -22.52 -9.53 53.96
CA ILE A 5 -23.03 -9.11 52.66
C ILE A 5 -21.87 -9.19 51.66
N ILE A 6 -21.95 -10.13 50.71
CA ILE A 6 -21.04 -10.20 49.57
C ILE A 6 -21.55 -9.25 48.46
N VAL A 7 -20.83 -8.17 48.22
CA VAL A 7 -21.07 -7.26 47.11
C VAL A 7 -20.32 -7.81 45.89
N LEU A 8 -21.06 -8.34 44.94
CA LEU A 8 -20.54 -8.74 43.63
C LEU A 8 -20.36 -7.49 42.73
N PHE A 9 -19.14 -7.04 42.53
CA PHE A 9 -18.81 -6.06 41.50
C PHE A 9 -18.83 -6.73 40.13
N THR A 10 -19.88 -6.53 39.36
CA THR A 10 -19.91 -6.84 37.94
C THR A 10 -19.17 -5.75 37.19
N GLY A 11 -17.89 -5.98 36.89
CA GLY A 11 -17.11 -5.11 36.03
C GLY A 11 -17.63 -5.24 34.59
N SER A 12 -18.40 -4.23 34.14
CA SER A 12 -18.76 -4.08 32.73
C SER A 12 -17.51 -3.60 31.98
N SER A 13 -16.82 -4.52 31.32
CA SER A 13 -15.75 -4.18 30.37
C SER A 13 -16.42 -3.61 29.12
N CYS A 14 -16.49 -2.28 29.00
CA CYS A 14 -16.73 -1.64 27.73
C CYS A 14 -15.52 -1.88 26.83
N LEU A 15 -15.61 -2.84 25.93
CA LEU A 15 -14.78 -2.88 24.73
C LEU A 15 -15.15 -1.61 23.96
N LYS A 16 -14.24 -0.62 23.95
CA LYS A 16 -14.30 0.45 22.95
C LYS A 16 -14.02 -0.19 21.62
N ASP A 17 -15.03 -0.36 20.78
CA ASP A 17 -14.83 -0.58 19.37
C ASP A 17 -14.07 0.64 18.84
N GLU A 18 -12.80 0.45 18.52
CA GLU A 18 -11.95 1.47 17.93
C GLU A 18 -12.41 1.62 16.48
N VAL A 19 -13.25 2.63 16.24
CA VAL A 19 -13.76 2.91 14.89
C VAL A 19 -12.61 3.50 14.07
N ILE A 20 -12.06 2.69 13.16
CA ILE A 20 -11.08 3.18 12.17
C ILE A 20 -11.79 4.20 11.28
N PRO A 21 -11.24 5.43 11.12
CA PRO A 21 -11.81 6.45 10.25
C PRO A 21 -12.01 5.94 8.81
N ASP A 22 -12.90 6.59 8.06
CA ASP A 22 -13.06 6.28 6.64
C ASP A 22 -11.77 6.54 5.86
N SER A 23 -11.52 5.71 4.85
CA SER A 23 -10.38 5.87 3.96
C SER A 23 -10.54 7.10 3.06
N PHE A 24 -9.44 7.71 2.69
CA PHE A 24 -9.38 8.85 1.77
C PHE A 24 -8.28 8.65 0.73
N VAL A 25 -8.60 8.81 -0.53
CA VAL A 25 -7.61 8.78 -1.62
C VAL A 25 -7.55 10.16 -2.28
N ASP A 26 -6.35 10.76 -2.31
CA ASP A 26 -6.08 11.98 -3.06
C ASP A 26 -6.48 11.78 -4.53
N THR A 27 -7.21 12.74 -5.10
CA THR A 27 -7.71 12.65 -6.48
C THR A 27 -6.63 12.40 -7.53
N ARG A 28 -5.38 12.80 -7.24
CA ARG A 28 -4.22 12.53 -8.10
C ARG A 28 -3.82 11.05 -8.13
N LEU A 29 -4.12 10.30 -7.06
CA LEU A 29 -3.81 8.87 -6.93
C LEU A 29 -4.96 7.98 -7.39
N GLN A 30 -6.18 8.51 -7.47
CA GLN A 30 -7.38 7.72 -7.74
C GLN A 30 -7.24 6.85 -8.99
N GLU A 31 -6.77 7.41 -10.08
CA GLU A 31 -6.58 6.69 -11.34
C GLU A 31 -5.65 5.48 -11.19
N TYR A 32 -4.58 5.58 -10.38
CA TYR A 32 -3.62 4.49 -10.18
C TYR A 32 -4.16 3.43 -9.23
N PHE A 33 -4.95 3.81 -8.24
CA PHE A 33 -5.68 2.88 -7.38
C PHE A 33 -6.68 2.07 -8.19
N ASP A 34 -7.44 2.74 -9.08
CA ASP A 34 -8.39 2.08 -9.97
C ASP A 34 -7.67 1.11 -10.92
N ARG A 35 -6.56 1.53 -11.54
CA ARG A 35 -5.72 0.67 -12.38
C ARG A 35 -5.20 -0.55 -11.61
N PHE A 36 -4.74 -0.38 -10.37
CA PHE A 36 -4.29 -1.50 -9.53
C PHE A 36 -5.42 -2.50 -9.28
N ALA A 37 -6.61 -2.04 -8.94
CA ALA A 37 -7.78 -2.91 -8.75
C ALA A 37 -8.18 -3.64 -10.03
N GLU A 38 -8.12 -2.97 -11.20
CA GLU A 38 -8.36 -3.60 -12.50
C GLU A 38 -7.33 -4.67 -12.83
N GLU A 39 -6.03 -4.41 -12.59
CA GLU A 39 -4.96 -5.39 -12.82
C GLU A 39 -5.05 -6.57 -11.86
N ALA A 40 -5.44 -6.32 -10.60
CA ALA A 40 -5.74 -7.36 -9.62
C ALA A 40 -6.89 -8.25 -10.10
N ALA A 41 -7.99 -7.65 -10.57
CA ALA A 41 -9.16 -8.39 -11.05
C ALA A 41 -8.84 -9.28 -12.26
N LYS A 42 -8.00 -8.84 -13.20
CA LYS A 42 -7.53 -9.67 -14.32
C LYS A 42 -6.81 -10.93 -13.84
N ARG A 43 -6.18 -10.88 -12.66
CA ARG A 43 -5.43 -11.97 -12.02
C ARG A 43 -6.20 -12.69 -10.92
N GLN A 44 -7.53 -12.50 -10.90
CA GLN A 44 -8.47 -13.14 -9.96
C GLN A 44 -8.33 -12.68 -8.50
N PHE A 45 -7.68 -11.54 -8.25
CA PHE A 45 -7.69 -10.86 -6.97
C PHE A 45 -8.77 -9.77 -6.94
N ILE A 46 -9.53 -9.69 -5.86
CA ILE A 46 -10.52 -8.63 -5.67
C ILE A 46 -9.95 -7.66 -4.65
N VAL A 47 -9.72 -6.42 -5.06
CA VAL A 47 -9.25 -5.33 -4.20
C VAL A 47 -10.37 -4.31 -4.06
N ASP A 48 -10.81 -4.10 -2.82
CA ASP A 48 -11.79 -3.07 -2.43
C ASP A 48 -11.12 -2.17 -1.38
N PHE A 49 -10.69 -1.00 -1.78
CA PHE A 49 -9.94 -0.08 -0.91
C PHE A 49 -10.79 0.49 0.23
N GLU A 50 -12.11 0.58 0.06
CA GLU A 50 -13.01 1.04 1.12
C GLU A 50 -13.13 -0.02 2.22
N VAL A 51 -13.32 -1.28 1.82
CA VAL A 51 -13.39 -2.42 2.75
C VAL A 51 -12.05 -2.63 3.46
N LEU A 52 -10.94 -2.52 2.73
CA LEU A 52 -9.59 -2.66 3.26
C LEU A 52 -9.13 -1.44 4.06
N LYS A 53 -9.91 -0.34 4.07
CA LYS A 53 -9.57 0.92 4.74
C LYS A 53 -8.17 1.42 4.34
N VAL A 54 -7.94 1.58 3.03
CA VAL A 54 -6.67 2.10 2.49
C VAL A 54 -6.83 3.55 2.09
N SER A 55 -5.94 4.39 2.60
CA SER A 55 -5.84 5.80 2.23
C SER A 55 -4.63 6.06 1.32
N GLY A 56 -4.69 7.10 0.51
CA GLY A 56 -3.60 7.51 -0.38
C GLY A 56 -3.36 9.01 -0.34
N TYR A 57 -2.10 9.44 -0.18
CA TYR A 57 -1.73 10.86 -0.13
C TYR A 57 -0.51 11.16 -0.99
N VAL A 58 -0.53 12.32 -1.68
CA VAL A 58 0.66 12.94 -2.26
C VAL A 58 1.07 14.09 -1.35
N ARG A 59 2.16 13.92 -0.59
CA ARG A 59 2.68 14.93 0.35
C ARG A 59 4.20 14.88 0.44
N LEU A 60 4.83 15.91 0.98
CA LEU A 60 6.28 15.91 1.18
C LEU A 60 6.68 14.80 2.16
N ILE A 61 7.67 14.00 1.75
CA ILE A 61 8.37 13.03 2.61
C ILE A 61 9.72 13.67 2.98
N THR A 62 10.00 13.77 4.27
CA THR A 62 11.24 14.42 4.76
C THR A 62 12.39 13.43 4.95
N SER A 63 12.11 12.13 4.89
CA SER A 63 13.14 11.09 4.97
C SER A 63 13.98 11.07 3.69
N GLN A 64 15.30 11.02 3.84
CA GLN A 64 16.21 10.99 2.69
C GLN A 64 16.02 9.71 1.87
N ASN A 65 16.01 9.85 0.55
CA ASN A 65 15.91 8.75 -0.43
C ASN A 65 14.59 7.93 -0.35
N VAL A 66 13.55 8.46 0.29
CA VAL A 66 12.22 7.85 0.33
C VAL A 66 11.30 8.63 -0.59
N ILE A 67 10.79 7.98 -1.64
CA ILE A 67 9.86 8.56 -2.63
C ILE A 67 8.44 8.03 -2.49
N GLY A 68 8.27 6.91 -1.79
CA GLY A 68 6.99 6.31 -1.44
C GLY A 68 7.07 5.61 -0.09
N GLN A 69 5.93 5.35 0.50
CA GLN A 69 5.84 4.67 1.79
C GLN A 69 4.45 4.02 1.95
N CYS A 70 4.44 2.76 2.38
CA CYS A 70 3.27 2.13 2.98
C CYS A 70 3.35 2.21 4.50
N ALA A 71 2.36 2.80 5.16
CA ALA A 71 2.30 2.95 6.60
C ALA A 71 1.11 2.19 7.20
N HIS A 72 1.36 1.43 8.27
CA HIS A 72 0.39 0.68 9.04
C HIS A 72 0.42 1.15 10.50
N ASP A 73 -0.36 2.17 10.82
CA ASP A 73 -0.48 2.68 12.19
C ASP A 73 -1.75 2.11 12.86
N PRO A 74 -1.66 1.58 14.09
CA PRO A 74 -2.84 1.06 14.80
C PRO A 74 -3.95 2.09 14.92
N GLY A 75 -5.20 1.68 14.64
CA GLY A 75 -6.38 2.57 14.75
C GLY A 75 -6.54 3.58 13.61
N THR A 76 -5.72 3.52 12.58
CA THR A 76 -5.83 4.36 11.37
C THR A 76 -5.94 3.50 10.11
N PRO A 77 -6.47 4.04 9.00
CA PRO A 77 -6.39 3.36 7.72
C PRO A 77 -4.95 3.07 7.31
N THR A 78 -4.70 1.91 6.71
CA THR A 78 -3.44 1.65 6.00
C THR A 78 -3.22 2.75 4.97
N THR A 79 -2.01 3.32 4.91
CA THR A 79 -1.80 4.57 4.17
C THR A 79 -0.64 4.46 3.20
N VAL A 80 -0.93 4.66 1.91
CA VAL A 80 0.06 4.91 0.86
C VAL A 80 0.40 6.39 0.81
N ILE A 81 1.69 6.71 0.88
CA ILE A 81 2.20 8.08 0.80
C ILE A 81 3.19 8.15 -0.34
N ILE A 82 2.97 9.07 -1.28
CA ILE A 82 3.89 9.35 -2.38
C ILE A 82 4.51 10.73 -2.17
N ASP A 83 5.83 10.84 -2.34
CA ASP A 83 6.51 12.12 -2.22
C ASP A 83 6.07 13.09 -3.31
N LYS A 84 5.70 14.31 -2.89
CA LYS A 84 5.20 15.33 -3.79
C LYS A 84 6.25 15.77 -4.81
N SER A 85 7.52 15.86 -4.42
CA SER A 85 8.59 16.31 -5.32
C SER A 85 8.86 15.28 -6.42
N TYR A 86 8.80 13.98 -6.07
CA TYR A 86 8.83 12.92 -7.06
C TYR A 86 7.62 12.97 -7.98
N TRP A 87 6.42 13.04 -7.41
CA TRP A 87 5.15 13.05 -8.13
C TRP A 87 5.07 14.13 -9.20
N ASP A 88 5.47 15.35 -8.85
CA ASP A 88 5.38 16.50 -9.75
C ASP A 88 6.28 16.37 -11.00
N ASN A 89 7.34 15.57 -10.92
CA ASN A 89 8.33 15.40 -11.99
C ASN A 89 8.22 14.03 -12.72
N ALA A 90 7.49 13.08 -12.15
CA ALA A 90 7.37 11.73 -12.69
C ALA A 90 6.42 11.66 -13.89
N THR A 91 6.73 10.78 -14.84
CA THR A 91 5.83 10.38 -15.94
C THR A 91 4.68 9.52 -15.41
N ASP A 92 3.68 9.25 -16.25
CA ASP A 92 2.55 8.38 -15.90
C ASP A 92 2.99 6.96 -15.51
N LEU A 93 3.91 6.35 -16.26
CA LEU A 93 4.44 5.02 -15.95
C LEU A 93 5.27 5.00 -14.66
N GLU A 94 6.04 6.03 -14.39
CA GLU A 94 6.82 6.13 -13.15
C GLU A 94 5.90 6.29 -11.92
N ARG A 95 4.81 7.05 -12.06
CA ARG A 95 3.78 7.16 -11.02
C ARG A 95 3.08 5.83 -10.79
N GLU A 96 2.67 5.14 -11.86
CA GLU A 96 2.05 3.83 -11.79
C GLU A 96 2.98 2.83 -11.09
N PHE A 97 4.25 2.74 -11.51
CA PHE A 97 5.24 1.88 -10.89
C PHE A 97 5.32 2.09 -9.38
N LEU A 98 5.50 3.35 -8.94
CA LEU A 98 5.64 3.66 -7.52
C LEU A 98 4.36 3.40 -6.73
N VAL A 99 3.20 3.79 -7.25
CA VAL A 99 1.91 3.51 -6.58
C VAL A 99 1.69 1.99 -6.47
N PHE A 100 2.00 1.21 -7.52
CA PHE A 100 1.86 -0.24 -7.49
C PHE A 100 2.84 -0.89 -6.51
N HIS A 101 4.07 -0.36 -6.39
CA HIS A 101 5.04 -0.77 -5.39
C HIS A 101 4.48 -0.60 -3.96
N GLU A 102 4.00 0.59 -3.64
CA GLU A 102 3.46 0.87 -2.30
C GLU A 102 2.16 0.09 -2.01
N LEU A 103 1.29 -0.08 -3.01
CA LEU A 103 0.12 -0.94 -2.88
C LEU A 103 0.50 -2.43 -2.76
N GLY A 104 1.60 -2.86 -3.37
CA GLY A 104 2.20 -4.17 -3.17
C GLY A 104 2.52 -4.44 -1.70
N HIS A 105 3.13 -3.48 -1.01
CA HIS A 105 3.34 -3.55 0.44
C HIS A 105 2.02 -3.51 1.21
N CYS A 106 1.17 -2.53 0.91
CA CYS A 106 -0.03 -2.22 1.69
C CYS A 106 -1.16 -3.25 1.55
N ILE A 107 -1.33 -3.84 0.36
CA ILE A 107 -2.47 -4.72 0.04
C ILE A 107 -2.06 -6.18 -0.05
N LEU A 108 -0.93 -6.42 -0.72
CA LEU A 108 -0.46 -7.78 -1.00
C LEU A 108 0.52 -8.28 0.05
N ASN A 109 0.90 -7.40 1.01
CA ASN A 109 1.88 -7.70 2.07
C ASN A 109 3.21 -8.25 1.51
N ARG A 110 3.62 -7.72 0.34
CA ARG A 110 4.86 -8.10 -0.35
C ARG A 110 6.06 -7.44 0.31
N ASP A 111 7.10 -8.22 0.53
CA ASP A 111 8.44 -7.71 0.85
C ASP A 111 9.17 -7.28 -0.43
N HIS A 112 10.31 -6.59 -0.26
CA HIS A 112 11.17 -6.26 -1.39
C HIS A 112 11.74 -7.53 -2.07
N LEU A 113 11.85 -7.47 -3.40
CA LEU A 113 12.47 -8.50 -4.23
C LEU A 113 13.51 -7.83 -5.15
N ASP A 114 14.79 -7.94 -4.78
CA ASP A 114 15.92 -7.27 -5.44
C ASP A 114 16.63 -8.15 -6.47
N GLU A 115 15.94 -9.17 -6.97
CA GLU A 115 16.48 -10.06 -8.00
C GLU A 115 16.45 -9.39 -9.38
N ALA A 116 17.40 -9.80 -10.22
CA ALA A 116 17.49 -9.36 -11.60
C ALA A 116 17.62 -10.56 -12.55
N ASP A 117 17.26 -10.37 -13.81
CA ASP A 117 17.47 -11.34 -14.86
C ASP A 117 18.98 -11.45 -15.25
N LEU A 118 19.29 -12.34 -16.18
CA LEU A 118 20.66 -12.57 -16.65
C LEU A 118 21.29 -11.33 -17.34
N PHE A 119 20.50 -10.33 -17.67
CA PHE A 119 20.92 -9.09 -18.30
C PHE A 119 20.98 -7.92 -17.30
N GLY A 120 20.65 -8.16 -16.03
CA GLY A 120 20.62 -7.16 -14.98
C GLY A 120 19.34 -6.32 -14.95
N ASN A 121 18.28 -6.72 -15.66
CA ASN A 121 16.98 -6.05 -15.57
C ASN A 121 16.24 -6.51 -14.33
N CYS A 122 15.54 -5.59 -13.67
CA CYS A 122 14.67 -5.93 -12.55
C CYS A 122 13.52 -6.84 -13.02
N ILE A 123 13.25 -7.86 -12.24
CA ILE A 123 12.16 -8.81 -12.51
C ILE A 123 10.90 -8.55 -11.68
N SER A 124 10.96 -7.56 -10.79
CA SER A 124 9.84 -7.22 -9.90
C SER A 124 9.65 -5.71 -9.76
N ILE A 125 8.39 -5.29 -9.60
CA ILE A 125 8.03 -3.94 -9.14
C ILE A 125 8.48 -3.75 -7.68
N MET A 126 8.54 -4.83 -6.89
CA MET A 126 8.87 -4.80 -5.45
C MET A 126 10.37 -4.66 -5.14
N THR A 127 11.13 -4.01 -6.00
CA THR A 127 12.56 -3.78 -5.75
C THR A 127 12.81 -2.64 -4.77
N SER A 128 13.75 -2.80 -3.82
CA SER A 128 14.13 -1.74 -2.88
C SER A 128 14.83 -0.55 -3.54
N GLY A 129 15.52 -0.80 -4.66
CA GLY A 129 16.23 0.19 -5.48
C GLY A 129 15.39 0.72 -6.64
N THR A 130 14.28 1.38 -6.38
CA THR A 130 13.27 1.76 -7.39
C THR A 130 13.84 2.49 -8.61
N ALA A 131 14.87 3.34 -8.46
CA ALA A 131 15.39 4.21 -9.53
C ALA A 131 15.86 3.43 -10.78
N GLN A 132 16.54 2.29 -10.60
CA GLN A 132 17.00 1.48 -11.73
C GLN A 132 15.86 0.71 -12.39
N CYS A 133 14.90 0.24 -11.61
CA CYS A 133 13.81 -0.59 -12.10
C CYS A 133 12.69 0.23 -12.74
N ILE A 134 12.47 1.45 -12.31
CA ILE A 134 11.55 2.39 -12.95
C ILE A 134 11.89 2.58 -14.44
N ILE A 135 13.19 2.68 -14.78
CA ILE A 135 13.63 2.84 -16.19
C ILE A 135 13.21 1.64 -17.04
N ASN A 136 13.17 0.43 -16.45
CA ASN A 136 12.77 -0.80 -17.13
C ASN A 136 11.24 -1.00 -17.17
N TYR A 137 10.48 -0.18 -16.47
CA TYR A 137 9.01 -0.22 -16.49
C TYR A 137 8.50 0.54 -17.72
N THR A 138 8.33 -0.19 -18.80
CA THR A 138 7.93 0.33 -20.13
C THR A 138 6.63 -0.33 -20.58
N PRO A 139 5.94 0.19 -21.60
CA PRO A 139 4.77 -0.50 -22.15
C PRO A 139 5.01 -1.96 -22.56
N ALA A 140 6.26 -2.31 -22.90
CA ALA A 140 6.63 -3.67 -23.31
C ALA A 140 6.88 -4.63 -22.12
N THR A 141 7.34 -4.11 -20.99
CA THR A 141 7.70 -4.91 -19.80
C THR A 141 6.63 -4.87 -18.72
N ARG A 142 5.72 -3.88 -18.77
CA ARG A 142 4.68 -3.61 -17.77
C ARG A 142 3.87 -4.87 -17.40
N GLU A 143 3.34 -5.57 -18.40
CA GLU A 143 2.45 -6.71 -18.17
C GLU A 143 3.17 -7.82 -17.38
N GLY A 144 4.39 -8.17 -17.77
CA GLY A 144 5.18 -9.20 -17.07
C GLY A 144 5.55 -8.84 -15.64
N LEU A 145 5.85 -7.54 -15.37
CA LEU A 145 6.15 -7.05 -14.03
C LEU A 145 4.90 -6.98 -13.14
N ILE A 146 3.74 -6.70 -13.73
CA ILE A 146 2.46 -6.76 -13.01
C ILE A 146 2.06 -8.23 -12.75
N ASP A 147 2.30 -9.15 -13.70
CA ASP A 147 2.09 -10.58 -13.46
C ASP A 147 2.89 -11.06 -12.25
N GLU A 148 4.16 -10.68 -12.16
CA GLU A 148 5.01 -11.01 -11.02
C GLU A 148 4.47 -10.40 -9.71
N LEU A 149 4.00 -9.15 -9.73
CA LEU A 149 3.46 -8.48 -8.54
C LEU A 149 2.32 -9.27 -7.89
N PHE A 150 1.50 -9.96 -8.67
CA PHE A 150 0.36 -10.75 -8.20
C PHE A 150 0.63 -12.27 -8.12
N MET A 151 1.88 -12.72 -8.40
CA MET A 151 2.30 -14.12 -8.23
C MET A 151 3.01 -14.31 -6.89
N PHE A 152 2.33 -14.91 -5.91
CA PHE A 152 2.88 -15.29 -4.58
C PHE A 152 2.18 -16.51 -4.00
#